data_9b7dcfbab8ae981bc91fd90e82af9adf
#
_entry.id   9b7dcfbab8ae981bc91fd90e82af9adf
#
_cell.length_a   1.000
_cell.length_b   1.000
_cell.length_c   1.000
_cell.angle_alpha   90.00
_cell.angle_beta   90.00
_cell.angle_gamma   90.00
#
_symmetry.space_group_name_H-M   'P 1'
#
loop_
_entity.id
_entity.type
_entity.pdbx_description
1 polymer ?
#
loop_
_entity_poly.entity_id
_entity_poly.type
_entity_poly.pdbx_seq_one_letter_code
_entity_poly.pdbx_strand_id
1 'polypeptide(L)'
;LEFIPEKNANPGRSILIVGGAGGVGSIAIQLARWAGLKVFATASRPETSDWCTKLGADVILNHRNNLFEELQAADTESVDSIFCTTQMERHWKVMSECIRPQGRVVLIDDPVNPVDITLFKQKSVSIAWEFMYTRSMFQTEDIGSQGKLLTIVANLLNDGTLVSTRQETLRGLTVENIRAMHVKQESGKMIGKQVLVL
;
A
#
# COMPACT_ATOMS: atom_id res chain seq x y z
N LEU A 1 -19.18 -10.22 4.69
CA LEU A 1 -19.06 -10.17 3.22
C LEU A 1 -17.63 -10.54 2.87
N GLU A 2 -17.46 -11.70 2.26
CA GLU A 2 -16.16 -12.17 1.76
C GLU A 2 -15.78 -11.29 0.55
N PHE A 3 -14.76 -10.42 0.72
CA PHE A 3 -14.25 -9.62 -0.40
C PHE A 3 -13.27 -10.49 -1.20
N ILE A 4 -13.70 -10.96 -2.35
CA ILE A 4 -12.82 -11.61 -3.32
C ILE A 4 -12.45 -10.55 -4.36
N PRO A 5 -11.16 -10.21 -4.54
CA PRO A 5 -10.76 -9.27 -5.55
C PRO A 5 -11.04 -9.83 -6.96
N GLU A 6 -11.61 -8.99 -7.81
CA GLU A 6 -11.94 -9.34 -9.19
C GLU A 6 -11.25 -8.37 -10.15
N LYS A 7 -10.88 -8.88 -11.32
CA LYS A 7 -10.31 -8.06 -12.38
C LYS A 7 -11.31 -6.97 -12.83
N ASN A 8 -10.84 -5.73 -12.90
CA ASN A 8 -11.65 -4.58 -13.31
C ASN A 8 -12.95 -4.37 -12.50
N ALA A 9 -12.97 -4.79 -11.24
CA ALA A 9 -14.15 -4.62 -10.37
C ALA A 9 -14.47 -3.15 -10.02
N ASN A 10 -13.53 -2.24 -10.22
CA ASN A 10 -13.64 -0.84 -9.79
C ASN A 10 -13.30 0.19 -10.88
N PRO A 11 -13.90 0.09 -12.09
CA PRO A 11 -13.58 1.01 -13.17
C PRO A 11 -13.96 2.44 -12.80
N GLY A 12 -13.06 3.39 -13.09
CA GLY A 12 -13.28 4.82 -12.85
C GLY A 12 -13.09 5.27 -11.39
N ARG A 13 -12.77 4.36 -10.47
CA ARG A 13 -12.39 4.71 -9.10
C ARG A 13 -10.89 4.87 -8.95
N SER A 14 -10.48 5.57 -7.89
CA SER A 14 -9.08 5.89 -7.62
C SER A 14 -8.64 5.48 -6.23
N ILE A 15 -7.34 5.22 -6.09
CA ILE A 15 -6.71 4.92 -4.82
C ILE A 15 -5.37 5.66 -4.69
N LEU A 16 -5.12 6.24 -3.53
CA LEU A 16 -3.80 6.74 -3.12
C LEU A 16 -3.13 5.72 -2.21
N ILE A 17 -1.96 5.23 -2.61
CA ILE A 17 -1.13 4.30 -1.83
C ILE A 17 0.04 5.08 -1.24
N VAL A 18 -0.01 5.33 0.07
CA VAL A 18 1.09 5.94 0.82
C VAL A 18 2.13 4.87 1.15
N GLY A 19 3.39 5.11 0.77
CA GLY A 19 4.47 4.13 0.89
C GLY A 19 4.55 3.16 -0.30
N GLY A 20 4.29 3.65 -1.53
CA GLY A 20 4.18 2.84 -2.74
C GLY A 20 5.35 1.91 -3.03
N ALA A 21 6.59 2.34 -2.80
CA ALA A 21 7.78 1.55 -3.11
C ALA A 21 8.15 0.51 -2.06
N GLY A 22 7.51 0.50 -0.89
CA GLY A 22 7.71 -0.50 0.15
C GLY A 22 7.16 -1.88 -0.23
N GLY A 23 7.43 -2.88 0.60
CA GLY A 23 7.01 -4.26 0.30
C GLY A 23 5.50 -4.44 0.18
N VAL A 24 4.70 -3.76 1.02
CA VAL A 24 3.22 -3.78 0.94
C VAL A 24 2.73 -2.90 -0.20
N GLY A 25 3.25 -1.67 -0.33
CA GLY A 25 2.86 -0.75 -1.39
C GLY A 25 3.10 -1.32 -2.79
N SER A 26 4.22 -2.03 -2.98
CA SER A 26 4.58 -2.65 -4.26
C SER A 26 3.58 -3.68 -4.77
N ILE A 27 3.02 -4.50 -3.88
CA ILE A 27 1.98 -5.47 -4.30
C ILE A 27 0.61 -4.79 -4.38
N ALA A 28 0.34 -3.80 -3.51
CA ALA A 28 -0.90 -3.05 -3.51
C ALA A 28 -1.12 -2.27 -4.81
N ILE A 29 -0.07 -1.63 -5.36
CA ILE A 29 -0.13 -0.95 -6.66
C ILE A 29 -0.61 -1.91 -7.75
N GLN A 30 0.00 -3.08 -7.84
CA GLN A 30 -0.32 -4.08 -8.86
C GLN A 30 -1.75 -4.60 -8.72
N LEU A 31 -2.18 -4.94 -7.50
CA LEU A 31 -3.53 -5.42 -7.23
C LEU A 31 -4.58 -4.34 -7.50
N ALA A 32 -4.31 -3.08 -7.13
CA ALA A 32 -5.19 -1.95 -7.41
C ALA A 32 -5.35 -1.73 -8.93
N ARG A 33 -4.25 -1.78 -9.67
CA ARG A 33 -4.25 -1.70 -11.14
C ARG A 33 -5.04 -2.84 -11.77
N TRP A 34 -4.81 -4.08 -11.30
CA TRP A 34 -5.54 -5.25 -11.76
C TRP A 34 -7.05 -5.15 -11.49
N ALA A 35 -7.43 -4.57 -10.34
CA ALA A 35 -8.82 -4.30 -9.99
C ALA A 35 -9.45 -3.12 -10.78
N GLY A 36 -8.70 -2.46 -11.68
CA GLY A 36 -9.19 -1.38 -12.53
C GLY A 36 -9.20 0.00 -11.90
N LEU A 37 -8.50 0.18 -10.77
CA LEU A 37 -8.39 1.49 -10.13
C LEU A 37 -7.36 2.38 -10.85
N LYS A 38 -7.60 3.71 -10.84
CA LYS A 38 -6.55 4.70 -11.09
C LYS A 38 -5.67 4.79 -9.86
N VAL A 39 -4.37 4.50 -10.02
CA VAL A 39 -3.45 4.32 -8.89
C VAL A 39 -2.53 5.53 -8.77
N PHE A 40 -2.65 6.23 -7.66
CA PHE A 40 -1.70 7.22 -7.17
C PHE A 40 -0.79 6.54 -6.14
N ALA A 41 0.53 6.71 -6.26
CA ALA A 41 1.46 6.14 -5.31
C ALA A 41 2.46 7.19 -4.81
N THR A 42 2.80 7.17 -3.52
CA THR A 42 3.80 8.09 -3.02
C THR A 42 5.20 7.53 -3.14
N ALA A 43 6.10 8.32 -3.71
CA ALA A 43 7.54 8.08 -3.78
C ALA A 43 8.29 9.41 -3.79
N SER A 44 9.54 9.47 -3.34
CA SER A 44 10.30 10.74 -3.26
C SER A 44 11.71 10.67 -3.83
N ARG A 45 12.14 9.52 -4.28
CA ARG A 45 13.43 9.31 -4.94
C ARG A 45 13.21 8.79 -6.35
N PRO A 46 14.07 9.11 -7.33
CA PRO A 46 13.93 8.64 -8.71
C PRO A 46 13.71 7.12 -8.81
N GLU A 47 14.56 6.34 -8.14
CA GLU A 47 14.49 4.88 -8.17
C GLU A 47 13.19 4.31 -7.55
N THR A 48 12.60 5.00 -6.56
CA THR A 48 11.31 4.60 -5.99
C THR A 48 10.14 5.00 -6.87
N SER A 49 10.25 6.12 -7.57
CA SER A 49 9.26 6.59 -8.55
C SER A 49 9.19 5.65 -9.75
N ASP A 50 10.35 5.33 -10.33
CA ASP A 50 10.48 4.38 -11.45
C ASP A 50 9.92 3.01 -11.09
N TRP A 51 10.20 2.54 -9.87
CA TRP A 51 9.67 1.28 -9.36
C TRP A 51 8.15 1.29 -9.27
N CYS A 52 7.54 2.30 -8.67
CA CYS A 52 6.07 2.41 -8.57
C CYS A 52 5.42 2.51 -9.95
N THR A 53 5.99 3.28 -10.88
CA THR A 53 5.51 3.39 -12.26
C THR A 53 5.59 2.05 -12.98
N LYS A 54 6.71 1.32 -12.85
CA LYS A 54 6.88 -0.01 -13.43
C LYS A 54 5.84 -1.01 -12.91
N LEU A 55 5.39 -0.87 -11.64
CA LEU A 55 4.37 -1.72 -11.04
C LEU A 55 2.93 -1.33 -11.42
N GLY A 56 2.76 -0.22 -12.15
CA GLY A 56 1.47 0.19 -12.68
C GLY A 56 0.79 1.34 -11.93
N ALA A 57 1.54 2.14 -11.16
CA ALA A 57 1.05 3.42 -10.68
C ALA A 57 0.86 4.39 -11.85
N ASP A 58 -0.33 5.01 -11.95
CA ASP A 58 -0.64 5.98 -13.01
C ASP A 58 -0.03 7.35 -12.71
N VAL A 59 0.07 7.70 -11.42
CA VAL A 59 0.62 9.00 -10.96
C VAL A 59 1.50 8.79 -9.73
N ILE A 60 2.66 9.42 -9.73
CA ILE A 60 3.56 9.45 -8.58
C ILE A 60 3.45 10.80 -7.88
N LEU A 61 3.18 10.78 -6.58
CA LEU A 61 3.14 11.95 -5.72
C LEU A 61 4.37 11.97 -4.81
N ASN A 62 5.02 13.12 -4.68
CA ASN A 62 6.18 13.25 -3.82
C ASN A 62 5.76 13.53 -2.37
N HIS A 63 5.85 12.53 -1.50
CA HIS A 63 5.46 12.64 -0.08
C HIS A 63 6.34 13.60 0.76
N ARG A 64 7.36 14.22 0.18
CA ARG A 64 8.10 15.31 0.84
C ARG A 64 7.40 16.65 0.68
N ASN A 65 6.55 16.77 -0.33
CA ASN A 65 5.71 17.93 -0.60
C ASN A 65 4.32 17.76 0.04
N ASN A 66 3.46 18.74 -0.13
CA ASN A 66 2.06 18.60 0.24
C ASN A 66 1.33 17.68 -0.76
N LEU A 67 0.87 16.52 -0.30
CA LEU A 67 0.22 15.52 -1.17
C LEU A 67 -1.09 16.04 -1.80
N PHE A 68 -1.79 16.95 -1.14
CA PHE A 68 -3.01 17.52 -1.71
C PHE A 68 -2.68 18.45 -2.90
N GLU A 69 -1.65 19.28 -2.78
CA GLU A 69 -1.16 20.12 -3.88
C GLU A 69 -0.62 19.28 -5.04
N GLU A 70 0.12 18.21 -4.73
CA GLU A 70 0.59 17.24 -5.75
C GLU A 70 -0.56 16.56 -6.49
N LEU A 71 -1.64 16.23 -5.76
CA LEU A 71 -2.83 15.63 -6.34
C LEU A 71 -3.57 16.61 -7.27
N GLN A 72 -3.70 17.88 -6.85
CA GLN A 72 -4.28 18.93 -7.67
C GLN A 72 -3.45 19.22 -8.93
N ALA A 73 -2.12 19.22 -8.81
CA ALA A 73 -1.22 19.37 -9.96
C ALA A 73 -1.36 18.23 -10.98
N ALA A 74 -1.92 17.10 -10.56
CA ALA A 74 -2.27 15.96 -11.42
C ALA A 74 -3.75 15.98 -11.88
N ASP A 75 -4.39 17.15 -11.90
CA ASP A 75 -5.78 17.36 -12.30
C ASP A 75 -6.78 16.44 -11.55
N THR A 76 -6.54 16.24 -10.25
CA THR A 76 -7.36 15.36 -9.42
C THR A 76 -7.72 16.07 -8.11
N GLU A 77 -8.99 16.31 -7.87
CA GLU A 77 -9.48 17.00 -6.66
C GLU A 77 -9.40 16.12 -5.42
N SER A 78 -9.69 14.83 -5.57
CA SER A 78 -9.70 13.87 -4.46
C SER A 78 -9.64 12.43 -4.98
N VAL A 79 -9.36 11.48 -4.08
CA VAL A 79 -9.35 10.04 -4.36
C VAL A 79 -10.48 9.31 -3.63
N ASP A 80 -10.95 8.19 -4.20
CA ASP A 80 -12.01 7.37 -3.61
C ASP A 80 -11.56 6.61 -2.37
N SER A 81 -10.30 6.17 -2.37
CA SER A 81 -9.71 5.39 -1.28
C SER A 81 -8.28 5.81 -1.01
N ILE A 82 -7.85 5.66 0.24
CA ILE A 82 -6.45 5.81 0.64
C ILE A 82 -6.02 4.54 1.35
N PHE A 83 -4.91 3.95 0.94
CA PHE A 83 -4.23 2.87 1.64
C PHE A 83 -2.89 3.39 2.18
N CYS A 84 -2.82 3.61 3.49
CA CYS A 84 -1.63 4.10 4.15
C CYS A 84 -0.84 2.93 4.75
N THR A 85 0.36 2.69 4.22
CA THR A 85 1.18 1.55 4.62
C THR A 85 2.32 1.94 5.55
N THR A 86 2.52 3.23 5.81
CA THR A 86 3.59 3.74 6.67
C THR A 86 3.39 5.21 7.04
N GLN A 87 3.92 5.61 8.19
CA GLN A 87 3.94 6.99 8.67
C GLN A 87 2.56 7.68 8.66
N MET A 88 1.51 6.96 9.05
CA MET A 88 0.14 7.45 9.00
C MET A 88 -0.03 8.78 9.76
N GLU A 89 0.62 8.94 10.91
CA GLU A 89 0.54 10.15 11.73
C GLU A 89 1.02 11.39 10.96
N ARG A 90 2.14 11.25 10.24
CA ARG A 90 2.69 12.33 9.41
C ARG A 90 1.74 12.77 8.29
N HIS A 91 1.02 11.81 7.73
CA HIS A 91 0.13 12.04 6.59
C HIS A 91 -1.33 12.25 7.00
N TRP A 92 -1.66 12.17 8.30
CA TRP A 92 -3.03 12.16 8.80
C TRP A 92 -3.87 13.33 8.30
N LYS A 93 -3.38 14.56 8.50
CA LYS A 93 -4.08 15.76 8.06
C LYS A 93 -4.26 15.79 6.54
N VAL A 94 -3.20 15.60 5.78
CA VAL A 94 -3.27 15.68 4.33
C VAL A 94 -4.12 14.57 3.71
N MET A 95 -4.20 13.38 4.33
CA MET A 95 -5.13 12.33 3.91
C MET A 95 -6.59 12.79 4.04
N SER A 96 -6.94 13.57 5.08
CA SER A 96 -8.30 14.12 5.20
C SER A 96 -8.64 15.16 4.13
N GLU A 97 -7.62 15.81 3.57
CA GLU A 97 -7.76 16.75 2.45
C GLU A 97 -7.91 16.00 1.12
N CYS A 98 -7.08 14.97 0.89
CA CYS A 98 -7.05 14.19 -0.34
C CYS A 98 -8.26 13.28 -0.54
N ILE A 99 -8.86 12.76 0.53
CA ILE A 99 -9.98 11.81 0.43
C ILE A 99 -11.29 12.52 0.05
N ARG A 100 -12.07 11.93 -0.86
CA ARG A 100 -13.40 12.45 -1.20
C ARG A 100 -14.41 12.26 -0.08
N PRO A 101 -15.56 12.99 -0.10
CA PRO A 101 -16.69 12.66 0.76
C PRO A 101 -17.12 11.20 0.59
N GLN A 102 -17.44 10.53 1.71
CA GLN A 102 -17.81 9.10 1.78
C GLN A 102 -16.71 8.16 1.25
N GLY A 103 -15.45 8.63 1.21
CA GLY A 103 -14.31 7.82 0.85
C GLY A 103 -13.90 6.85 1.96
N ARG A 104 -12.88 6.05 1.71
CA ARG A 104 -12.36 5.05 2.65
C ARG A 104 -10.86 5.20 2.85
N VAL A 105 -10.43 5.22 4.11
CA VAL A 105 -9.02 5.17 4.50
C VAL A 105 -8.74 3.85 5.19
N VAL A 106 -7.73 3.13 4.73
CA VAL A 106 -7.26 1.87 5.35
C VAL A 106 -5.83 2.05 5.83
N LEU A 107 -5.57 1.62 7.04
CA LEU A 107 -4.31 1.81 7.77
C LEU A 107 -3.75 0.46 8.20
N ILE A 108 -2.42 0.33 8.21
CA ILE A 108 -1.72 -0.87 8.70
C ILE A 108 -0.63 -0.58 9.72
N ASP A 109 -0.29 0.69 9.94
CA ASP A 109 0.65 1.11 10.97
C ASP A 109 -0.04 1.86 12.11
N ASP A 110 0.66 1.96 13.24
CA ASP A 110 0.14 2.60 14.44
C ASP A 110 0.72 4.01 14.58
N PRO A 111 -0.09 4.99 15.03
CA PRO A 111 0.43 6.32 15.37
C PRO A 111 1.22 6.26 16.67
N VAL A 112 2.31 7.01 16.75
CA VAL A 112 3.09 7.19 17.99
C VAL A 112 2.35 8.11 18.96
N ASN A 113 1.67 9.13 18.41
CA ASN A 113 0.88 10.10 19.18
C ASN A 113 -0.59 10.05 18.77
N PRO A 114 -1.51 10.51 19.63
CA PRO A 114 -2.93 10.61 19.29
C PRO A 114 -3.16 11.45 18.03
N VAL A 115 -4.07 11.02 17.18
CA VAL A 115 -4.47 11.72 15.95
C VAL A 115 -5.91 12.20 16.04
N ASP A 116 -6.21 13.36 15.45
CA ASP A 116 -7.56 13.92 15.46
C ASP A 116 -8.43 13.28 14.38
N ILE A 117 -9.26 12.32 14.78
CA ILE A 117 -10.20 11.62 13.87
C ILE A 117 -11.29 12.58 13.35
N THR A 118 -11.55 13.71 14.02
CA THR A 118 -12.61 14.63 13.60
C THR A 118 -12.35 15.33 12.28
N LEU A 119 -11.09 15.34 11.80
CA LEU A 119 -10.73 15.85 10.48
C LEU A 119 -11.49 15.18 9.34
N PHE A 120 -11.90 13.94 9.51
CA PHE A 120 -12.62 13.15 8.50
C PHE A 120 -14.14 13.23 8.64
N LYS A 121 -14.65 13.80 9.74
CA LYS A 121 -16.07 13.80 10.08
C LYS A 121 -16.96 14.49 9.04
N GLN A 122 -16.56 15.67 8.57
CA GLN A 122 -17.39 16.45 7.62
C GLN A 122 -17.58 15.73 6.28
N LYS A 123 -16.61 14.89 5.89
CA LYS A 123 -16.66 14.09 4.67
C LYS A 123 -17.30 12.71 4.88
N SER A 124 -17.74 12.36 6.10
CA SER A 124 -18.30 11.02 6.43
C SER A 124 -17.40 9.87 5.97
N VAL A 125 -16.09 10.00 6.17
CA VAL A 125 -15.10 9.02 5.73
C VAL A 125 -15.14 7.77 6.60
N SER A 126 -15.05 6.60 5.98
CA SER A 126 -14.82 5.34 6.69
C SER A 126 -13.34 5.12 6.93
N ILE A 127 -12.95 4.92 8.19
CA ILE A 127 -11.57 4.59 8.57
C ILE A 127 -11.54 3.15 9.07
N ALA A 128 -10.61 2.34 8.57
CA ALA A 128 -10.46 0.96 8.96
C ALA A 128 -8.98 0.61 9.17
N TRP A 129 -8.70 -0.21 10.17
CA TRP A 129 -7.43 -0.90 10.31
C TRP A 129 -7.46 -2.24 9.61
N GLU A 130 -6.36 -2.61 8.97
CA GLU A 130 -6.10 -3.97 8.53
C GLU A 130 -4.94 -4.54 9.35
N PHE A 131 -5.26 -5.51 10.20
CA PHE A 131 -4.27 -6.24 10.98
C PHE A 131 -4.27 -7.71 10.53
N MET A 132 -3.17 -8.13 9.93
CA MET A 132 -3.05 -9.43 9.24
C MET A 132 -3.37 -10.64 10.13
N TYR A 133 -3.26 -10.51 11.44
CA TYR A 133 -3.50 -11.60 12.39
C TYR A 133 -4.92 -11.63 12.97
N THR A 134 -5.78 -10.66 12.69
CA THR A 134 -7.14 -10.59 13.26
C THR A 134 -7.89 -11.90 13.11
N ARG A 135 -7.93 -12.45 11.89
CA ARG A 135 -8.67 -13.68 11.59
C ARG A 135 -8.15 -14.88 12.37
N SER A 136 -6.85 -15.06 12.45
CA SER A 136 -6.22 -16.17 13.16
C SER A 136 -6.28 -16.00 14.68
N MET A 137 -6.08 -14.78 15.19
CA MET A 137 -6.10 -14.51 16.63
C MET A 137 -7.50 -14.68 17.24
N PHE A 138 -8.52 -14.21 16.53
CA PHE A 138 -9.90 -14.25 17.01
C PHE A 138 -10.74 -15.40 16.44
N GLN A 139 -10.13 -16.28 15.63
CA GLN A 139 -10.79 -17.44 15.00
C GLN A 139 -12.11 -17.04 14.33
N THR A 140 -12.05 -15.98 13.50
CA THR A 140 -13.24 -15.42 12.86
C THR A 140 -13.87 -16.42 11.87
N GLU A 141 -15.17 -16.27 11.60
CA GLU A 141 -15.91 -17.16 10.68
C GLU A 141 -15.29 -17.19 9.28
N ASP A 142 -14.63 -16.10 8.86
CA ASP A 142 -13.97 -15.95 7.56
C ASP A 142 -12.47 -16.27 7.56
N ILE A 143 -11.97 -17.03 8.55
CA ILE A 143 -10.54 -17.36 8.72
C ILE A 143 -9.91 -17.96 7.44
N GLY A 144 -10.68 -18.70 6.65
CA GLY A 144 -10.23 -19.27 5.38
C GLY A 144 -10.05 -18.26 4.24
N SER A 145 -10.52 -17.03 4.37
CA SER A 145 -10.48 -16.03 3.29
C SER A 145 -9.06 -15.60 2.94
N GLN A 146 -8.14 -15.54 3.92
CA GLN A 146 -6.73 -15.24 3.67
C GLN A 146 -6.06 -16.27 2.76
N GLY A 147 -6.32 -17.56 3.00
CA GLY A 147 -5.80 -18.63 2.14
C GLY A 147 -6.33 -18.55 0.70
N LYS A 148 -7.62 -18.25 0.53
CA LYS A 148 -8.22 -18.02 -0.78
C LYS A 148 -7.58 -16.83 -1.50
N LEU A 149 -7.41 -15.69 -0.80
CA LEU A 149 -6.75 -14.51 -1.34
C LEU A 149 -5.31 -14.80 -1.76
N LEU A 150 -4.54 -15.46 -0.92
CA LEU A 150 -3.15 -15.83 -1.23
C LEU A 150 -3.06 -16.77 -2.44
N THR A 151 -4.02 -17.70 -2.60
CA THR A 151 -4.11 -18.57 -3.78
C THR A 151 -4.34 -17.74 -5.05
N ILE A 152 -5.25 -16.76 -5.01
CA ILE A 152 -5.50 -15.87 -6.16
C ILE A 152 -4.21 -15.12 -6.51
N VAL A 153 -3.53 -14.51 -5.53
CA VAL A 153 -2.29 -13.78 -5.74
C VAL A 153 -1.18 -14.68 -6.30
N ALA A 154 -1.07 -15.91 -5.81
CA ALA A 154 -0.10 -16.89 -6.32
C ALA A 154 -0.36 -17.22 -7.80
N ASN A 155 -1.62 -17.43 -8.18
CA ASN A 155 -2.00 -17.67 -9.58
C ASN A 155 -1.67 -16.46 -10.48
N LEU A 156 -1.98 -15.24 -10.02
CA LEU A 156 -1.65 -14.00 -10.75
C LEU A 156 -0.13 -13.78 -10.91
N LEU A 157 0.67 -14.25 -9.95
CA LEU A 157 2.13 -14.25 -10.08
C LEU A 157 2.62 -15.32 -11.06
N ASN A 158 2.02 -16.52 -11.05
CA ASN A 158 2.39 -17.64 -11.92
C ASN A 158 2.07 -17.36 -13.40
N ASP A 159 0.96 -16.69 -13.67
CA ASP A 159 0.56 -16.32 -15.04
C ASP A 159 1.20 -14.99 -15.54
N GLY A 160 1.99 -14.34 -14.69
CA GLY A 160 2.70 -13.11 -15.03
C GLY A 160 1.84 -11.83 -14.99
N THR A 161 0.59 -11.91 -14.55
CA THR A 161 -0.28 -10.72 -14.34
C THR A 161 0.29 -9.81 -13.26
N LEU A 162 0.84 -10.40 -12.19
CA LEU A 162 1.63 -9.70 -11.19
C LEU A 162 3.09 -10.09 -11.31
N VAL A 163 3.98 -9.17 -10.99
CA VAL A 163 5.43 -9.42 -10.93
C VAL A 163 5.91 -9.49 -9.48
N SER A 164 6.93 -10.31 -9.23
CA SER A 164 7.52 -10.44 -7.90
C SER A 164 8.04 -9.08 -7.41
N THR A 165 7.73 -8.75 -6.16
CA THR A 165 8.26 -7.55 -5.49
C THR A 165 9.67 -7.76 -4.92
N ARG A 166 10.28 -8.93 -5.14
CA ARG A 166 11.64 -9.25 -4.73
C ARG A 166 12.64 -8.41 -5.52
N GLN A 167 13.41 -7.58 -4.82
CA GLN A 167 14.46 -6.74 -5.41
C GLN A 167 15.86 -7.26 -5.14
N GLU A 168 16.03 -7.99 -4.06
CA GLU A 168 17.34 -8.47 -3.66
C GLU A 168 17.25 -9.90 -3.15
N THR A 169 18.30 -10.67 -3.47
CA THR A 169 18.48 -12.03 -2.94
C THR A 169 19.90 -12.15 -2.40
N LEU A 170 20.00 -12.43 -1.09
CA LEU A 170 21.26 -12.84 -0.48
C LEU A 170 21.31 -14.36 -0.42
N ARG A 171 22.51 -14.92 -0.54
CA ARG A 171 22.72 -16.37 -0.47
C ARG A 171 23.52 -16.73 0.80
N GLY A 172 23.10 -17.78 1.47
CA GLY A 172 23.70 -18.28 2.70
C GLY A 172 23.08 -17.67 3.96
N LEU A 173 22.60 -18.54 4.84
CA LEU A 173 22.06 -18.15 6.15
C LEU A 173 23.21 -17.90 7.12
N THR A 174 23.81 -16.71 7.03
CA THR A 174 24.89 -16.26 7.91
C THR A 174 24.44 -15.09 8.77
N VAL A 175 25.11 -14.88 9.91
CA VAL A 175 24.87 -13.75 10.81
C VAL A 175 25.09 -12.42 10.08
N GLU A 176 26.10 -12.35 9.22
CA GLU A 176 26.44 -11.17 8.42
C GLU A 176 25.31 -10.80 7.48
N ASN A 177 24.77 -11.77 6.74
CA ASN A 177 23.67 -11.56 5.81
C ASN A 177 22.40 -11.11 6.55
N ILE A 178 22.03 -11.75 7.65
CA ILE A 178 20.87 -11.37 8.46
C ILE A 178 21.05 -9.94 8.96
N ARG A 179 22.22 -9.62 9.52
CA ARG A 179 22.50 -8.26 10.02
C ARG A 179 22.42 -7.22 8.91
N ALA A 180 22.99 -7.49 7.75
CA ALA A 180 22.93 -6.60 6.60
C ALA A 180 21.49 -6.33 6.14
N MET A 181 20.63 -7.38 6.13
CA MET A 181 19.21 -7.25 5.80
C MET A 181 18.46 -6.38 6.82
N HIS A 182 18.73 -6.56 8.12
CA HIS A 182 18.13 -5.72 9.17
C HIS A 182 18.54 -4.24 9.01
N VAL A 183 19.83 -3.96 8.88
CA VAL A 183 20.34 -2.60 8.68
C VAL A 183 19.70 -1.94 7.46
N LYS A 184 19.57 -2.68 6.36
CA LYS A 184 18.93 -2.17 5.14
C LYS A 184 17.43 -1.90 5.35
N GLN A 185 16.72 -2.81 6.02
CA GLN A 185 15.29 -2.64 6.32
C GLN A 185 15.04 -1.42 7.22
N GLU A 186 15.85 -1.26 8.27
CA GLU A 186 15.75 -0.17 9.24
C GLU A 186 16.15 1.19 8.64
N SER A 187 16.92 1.20 7.55
CA SER A 187 17.33 2.44 6.86
C SER A 187 16.17 3.26 6.27
N GLY A 188 14.98 2.68 6.15
CA GLY A 188 13.83 3.29 5.48
C GLY A 188 13.99 3.48 3.96
N LYS A 189 15.08 2.96 3.37
CA LYS A 189 15.38 3.09 1.94
C LYS A 189 15.05 1.85 1.13
N MET A 190 14.45 0.83 1.75
CA MET A 190 14.11 -0.43 1.10
C MET A 190 13.11 -0.22 -0.03
N ILE A 191 13.33 -0.89 -1.16
CA ILE A 191 12.40 -1.00 -2.28
C ILE A 191 11.96 -2.44 -2.37
N GLY A 192 10.64 -2.68 -2.47
CA GLY A 192 10.09 -4.03 -2.56
C GLY A 192 10.47 -4.91 -1.37
N LYS A 193 10.95 -6.11 -1.67
CA LYS A 193 11.35 -7.13 -0.69
C LYS A 193 12.76 -7.66 -0.93
N GLN A 194 13.46 -7.96 0.14
CA GLN A 194 14.70 -8.73 0.13
C GLN A 194 14.43 -10.16 0.63
N VAL A 195 15.15 -11.12 0.10
CA VAL A 195 15.01 -12.54 0.40
C VAL A 195 16.38 -13.15 0.69
N LEU A 196 16.45 -14.02 1.69
CA LEU A 196 17.60 -14.85 1.96
C LEU A 196 17.32 -16.27 1.45
N VAL A 197 18.25 -16.82 0.68
CA VAL A 197 18.20 -18.20 0.18
C VAL A 197 19.29 -19.02 0.88
N LEU A 198 18.92 -20.21 1.33
CA LEU A 198 19.82 -21.18 1.97
C LEU A 198 20.84 -21.72 0.96
#